data_56bb093214a306491ef83071ee5576e5
#
_entry.id   56bb093214a306491ef83071ee5576e5
#
_cell.length_a   1.000
_cell.length_b   1.000
_cell.length_c   1.000
_cell.angle_alpha   90.00
_cell.angle_beta   90.00
_cell.angle_gamma   90.00
#
_symmetry.space_group_name_H-M   'P 1'
#
loop_
_entity.id
_entity.type
_entity.pdbx_description
1 polymer ?
#
loop_
_entity_poly.entity_id
_entity_poly.type
_entity_poly.pdbx_seq_one_letter_code
_entity_poly.pdbx_strand_id
1 'polypeptide(L)'
;MIKYLKIKKNLVHQTAIINWKRVSIGTGNIIGPYVVIGNHPQHPTKKANGNIIIGNNNNFNEFCNIHLPTNLTRKTIIGNNNYFMNSTTIDHDCFIENNVILSSNVILGGNIHIMNGAQLGIRTIVHQNQIIGSYSMLGINSMITKKSIIEPGYIFYGRPVKKIKKNLIGLKRNKIKTDSLIKEKKRFKLLFKMKKK
;
A
#
# COMPACT_ATOMS: atom_id res chain seq x y z
N MET A 1 -17.96 16.99 17.72
CA MET A 1 -17.57 15.66 18.26
C MET A 1 -17.27 14.73 17.10
N ILE A 2 -16.12 14.05 17.09
CA ILE A 2 -15.76 13.08 16.04
C ILE A 2 -16.63 11.84 16.23
N LYS A 3 -17.45 11.49 15.22
CA LYS A 3 -18.42 10.40 15.32
C LYS A 3 -18.04 9.22 14.41
N TYR A 4 -17.78 8.06 15.03
CA TYR A 4 -17.59 6.78 14.35
C TYR A 4 -18.84 5.91 14.46
N LEU A 5 -19.16 5.22 13.36
CA LEU A 5 -20.24 4.24 13.27
C LEU A 5 -19.63 2.83 13.22
N LYS A 6 -20.26 1.87 13.88
CA LYS A 6 -19.86 0.46 13.78
C LYS A 6 -20.56 -0.19 12.59
N ILE A 7 -19.81 -0.44 11.51
CA ILE A 7 -20.34 -1.04 10.27
C ILE A 7 -19.58 -2.34 9.99
N LYS A 8 -20.26 -3.49 9.93
CA LYS A 8 -19.66 -4.82 9.64
C LYS A 8 -18.42 -5.10 10.51
N LYS A 9 -18.50 -4.85 11.84
CA LYS A 9 -17.37 -4.99 12.79
C LYS A 9 -16.15 -4.09 12.50
N ASN A 10 -16.38 -2.95 11.83
CA ASN A 10 -15.38 -1.92 11.60
C ASN A 10 -15.83 -0.60 12.22
N LEU A 11 -14.89 0.29 12.55
CA LEU A 11 -15.16 1.67 12.96
C LEU A 11 -15.04 2.57 11.73
N VAL A 12 -16.14 3.18 11.30
CA VAL A 12 -16.18 4.01 10.09
C VAL A 12 -16.61 5.42 10.49
N HIS A 13 -15.79 6.42 10.18
CA HIS A 13 -16.18 7.81 10.43
C HIS A 13 -17.37 8.21 9.56
N GLN A 14 -18.29 9.02 10.10
CA GLN A 14 -19.53 9.42 9.41
C GLN A 14 -19.30 10.15 8.08
N THR A 15 -18.13 10.80 7.89
CA THR A 15 -17.78 11.50 6.65
C THR A 15 -17.00 10.62 5.65
N ALA A 16 -16.74 9.35 5.96
CA ALA A 16 -16.07 8.46 5.02
C ALA A 16 -17.03 8.06 3.88
N ILE A 17 -16.50 8.00 2.66
CA ILE A 17 -17.25 7.63 1.46
C ILE A 17 -16.74 6.26 0.98
N ILE A 18 -17.60 5.25 1.02
CA ILE A 18 -17.24 3.89 0.64
C ILE A 18 -18.23 3.37 -0.40
N ASN A 19 -17.71 2.90 -1.53
CA ASN A 19 -18.50 2.25 -2.57
C ASN A 19 -18.82 0.79 -2.18
N TRP A 20 -19.78 0.60 -1.29
CA TRP A 20 -20.15 -0.72 -0.74
C TRP A 20 -20.54 -1.77 -1.78
N LYS A 21 -20.93 -1.35 -2.99
CA LYS A 21 -21.24 -2.28 -4.09
C LYS A 21 -19.99 -2.95 -4.66
N ARG A 22 -18.84 -2.30 -4.54
CA ARG A 22 -17.57 -2.74 -5.15
C ARG A 22 -16.43 -2.93 -4.14
N VAL A 23 -16.70 -2.77 -2.85
CA VAL A 23 -15.71 -2.90 -1.78
C VAL A 23 -16.12 -4.03 -0.83
N SER A 24 -15.29 -5.07 -0.77
CA SER A 24 -15.33 -6.09 0.26
C SER A 24 -14.30 -5.76 1.34
N ILE A 25 -14.73 -5.73 2.60
CA ILE A 25 -13.86 -5.40 3.72
C ILE A 25 -14.02 -6.42 4.84
N GLY A 26 -12.92 -6.84 5.42
CA GLY A 26 -12.88 -7.72 6.60
C GLY A 26 -13.35 -7.02 7.87
N THR A 27 -12.75 -7.33 8.99
CA THR A 27 -13.17 -6.84 10.31
C THR A 27 -12.05 -6.10 11.04
N GLY A 28 -12.40 -5.30 12.05
CA GLY A 28 -11.43 -4.60 12.89
C GLY A 28 -10.75 -3.41 12.21
N ASN A 29 -11.21 -2.99 11.04
CA ASN A 29 -10.65 -1.83 10.36
C ASN A 29 -11.17 -0.52 10.98
N ILE A 30 -10.31 0.50 10.99
CA ILE A 30 -10.65 1.87 11.38
C ILE A 30 -10.55 2.74 10.13
N ILE A 31 -11.65 3.39 9.77
CA ILE A 31 -11.73 4.25 8.57
C ILE A 31 -12.02 5.67 9.05
N GLY A 32 -11.04 6.53 8.91
CA GLY A 32 -11.03 7.89 9.44
C GLY A 32 -11.88 8.89 8.66
N PRO A 33 -11.83 10.15 9.07
CA PRO A 33 -12.58 11.22 8.43
C PRO A 33 -12.18 11.41 6.97
N TYR A 34 -13.19 11.65 6.11
CA TYR A 34 -12.99 11.98 4.70
C TYR A 34 -12.19 10.96 3.91
N VAL A 35 -12.10 9.73 4.39
CA VAL A 35 -11.51 8.61 3.64
C VAL A 35 -12.44 8.25 2.50
N VAL A 36 -11.88 8.05 1.29
CA VAL A 36 -12.65 7.65 0.11
C VAL A 36 -12.16 6.29 -0.38
N ILE A 37 -13.05 5.29 -0.40
CA ILE A 37 -12.72 3.94 -0.87
C ILE A 37 -13.67 3.55 -2.01
N GLY A 38 -13.10 3.28 -3.18
CA GLY A 38 -13.86 2.81 -4.33
C GLY A 38 -14.29 3.91 -5.29
N ASN A 39 -13.54 5.00 -5.34
CA ASN A 39 -13.67 6.02 -6.38
C ASN A 39 -13.05 5.55 -7.71
N HIS A 40 -13.32 6.29 -8.79
CA HIS A 40 -12.77 6.01 -10.12
C HIS A 40 -11.23 6.05 -10.12
N PRO A 41 -10.59 5.19 -10.95
CA PRO A 41 -9.14 5.23 -11.11
C PRO A 41 -8.69 6.56 -11.71
N GLN A 42 -7.55 7.06 -11.31
CA GLN A 42 -6.93 8.26 -11.86
C GLN A 42 -6.28 7.93 -13.22
N HIS A 43 -7.11 7.64 -14.22
CA HIS A 43 -6.67 7.26 -15.55
C HIS A 43 -7.54 7.94 -16.62
N PRO A 44 -6.95 8.67 -17.60
CA PRO A 44 -7.71 9.50 -18.52
C PRO A 44 -8.65 8.72 -19.44
N THR A 45 -8.33 7.48 -19.78
CA THR A 45 -9.11 6.69 -20.77
C THR A 45 -9.73 5.42 -20.23
N LYS A 46 -9.27 4.91 -19.07
CA LYS A 46 -9.78 3.66 -18.51
C LYS A 46 -10.88 3.92 -17.50
N LYS A 47 -11.99 3.20 -17.68
CA LYS A 47 -13.11 3.23 -16.72
C LYS A 47 -12.82 2.31 -15.53
N ALA A 48 -13.47 2.60 -14.40
CA ALA A 48 -13.44 1.75 -13.24
C ALA A 48 -14.05 0.38 -13.54
N ASN A 49 -13.29 -0.68 -13.30
CA ASN A 49 -13.74 -2.05 -13.50
C ASN A 49 -13.14 -2.97 -12.43
N GLY A 50 -13.90 -4.00 -11.96
CA GLY A 50 -13.45 -4.87 -10.87
C GLY A 50 -13.74 -4.30 -9.47
N ASN A 51 -13.16 -4.90 -8.43
CA ASN A 51 -13.51 -4.68 -7.04
C ASN A 51 -12.28 -4.38 -6.17
N ILE A 52 -12.50 -3.77 -5.01
CA ILE A 52 -11.51 -3.61 -3.95
C ILE A 52 -11.74 -4.69 -2.89
N ILE A 53 -10.67 -5.32 -2.44
CA ILE A 53 -10.69 -6.28 -1.33
C ILE A 53 -9.76 -5.77 -0.25
N ILE A 54 -10.31 -5.59 0.96
CA ILE A 54 -9.57 -5.14 2.14
C ILE A 54 -9.68 -6.23 3.21
N GLY A 55 -8.55 -6.60 3.78
CA GLY A 55 -8.47 -7.56 4.88
C GLY A 55 -8.89 -6.97 6.23
N ASN A 56 -8.21 -7.41 7.29
CA ASN A 56 -8.58 -7.11 8.66
C ASN A 56 -7.59 -6.13 9.33
N ASN A 57 -8.08 -5.44 10.37
CA ASN A 57 -7.27 -4.64 11.29
C ASN A 57 -6.41 -3.57 10.59
N ASN A 58 -6.88 -3.00 9.50
CA ASN A 58 -6.21 -1.88 8.84
C ASN A 58 -6.68 -0.56 9.43
N ASN A 59 -5.80 0.42 9.44
CA ASN A 59 -6.10 1.78 9.84
C ASN A 59 -5.93 2.71 8.64
N PHE A 60 -6.99 3.41 8.26
CA PHE A 60 -7.01 4.44 7.22
C PHE A 60 -7.26 5.77 7.91
N ASN A 61 -6.22 6.60 8.03
CA ASN A 61 -6.39 7.93 8.60
C ASN A 61 -7.05 8.89 7.59
N GLU A 62 -7.29 10.09 8.01
CA GLU A 62 -8.07 11.10 7.28
C GLU A 62 -7.54 11.35 5.86
N PHE A 63 -8.46 11.59 4.94
CA PHE A 63 -8.20 11.91 3.53
C PHE A 63 -7.46 10.81 2.74
N CYS A 64 -7.40 9.57 3.24
CA CYS A 64 -6.88 8.47 2.43
C CYS A 64 -7.81 8.18 1.25
N ASN A 65 -7.22 7.92 0.06
CA ASN A 65 -7.95 7.59 -1.17
C ASN A 65 -7.53 6.24 -1.71
N ILE A 66 -8.50 5.34 -1.96
CA ILE A 66 -8.26 4.04 -2.58
C ILE A 66 -9.15 3.92 -3.81
N HIS A 67 -8.52 3.76 -4.99
CA HIS A 67 -9.22 3.73 -6.27
C HIS A 67 -9.57 2.30 -6.72
N LEU A 68 -10.67 2.21 -7.45
CA LEU A 68 -11.10 0.99 -8.13
C LEU A 68 -10.08 0.56 -9.20
N PRO A 69 -9.96 -0.72 -9.48
CA PRO A 69 -9.11 -1.20 -10.57
C PRO A 69 -9.65 -0.80 -11.94
N THR A 70 -8.77 -0.83 -12.95
CA THR A 70 -9.10 -0.48 -14.34
C THR A 70 -9.52 -1.67 -15.18
N ASN A 71 -9.40 -2.90 -14.65
CA ASN A 71 -9.71 -4.14 -15.38
C ASN A 71 -10.59 -5.07 -14.53
N LEU A 72 -11.56 -5.74 -15.16
CA LEU A 72 -12.47 -6.71 -14.52
C LEU A 72 -11.73 -7.86 -13.83
N THR A 73 -10.65 -8.33 -14.44
CA THR A 73 -9.86 -9.44 -13.90
C THR A 73 -8.87 -9.02 -12.82
N ARG A 74 -8.65 -7.70 -12.64
CA ARG A 74 -7.77 -7.14 -11.62
C ARG A 74 -8.56 -6.68 -10.41
N LYS A 75 -7.87 -6.62 -9.30
CA LYS A 75 -8.40 -6.14 -8.02
C LYS A 75 -7.39 -5.19 -7.40
N THR A 76 -7.88 -4.15 -6.74
CA THR A 76 -7.06 -3.45 -5.74
C THR A 76 -7.20 -4.23 -4.44
N ILE A 77 -6.08 -4.74 -3.91
CA ILE A 77 -6.08 -5.63 -2.75
C ILE A 77 -5.25 -5.00 -1.65
N ILE A 78 -5.81 -4.96 -0.46
CA ILE A 78 -5.14 -4.53 0.78
C ILE A 78 -5.25 -5.68 1.78
N GLY A 79 -4.11 -6.18 2.26
CA GLY A 79 -4.04 -7.26 3.23
C GLY A 79 -4.45 -6.84 4.64
N ASN A 80 -3.72 -7.30 5.64
CA ASN A 80 -4.08 -7.13 7.04
C ASN A 80 -3.06 -6.26 7.80
N ASN A 81 -3.51 -5.64 8.91
CA ASN A 81 -2.67 -4.93 9.86
C ASN A 81 -1.85 -3.79 9.22
N ASN A 82 -2.37 -3.16 8.18
CA ASN A 82 -1.71 -2.04 7.53
C ASN A 82 -2.08 -0.71 8.19
N TYR A 83 -1.17 0.25 8.11
CA TYR A 83 -1.37 1.58 8.66
C TYR A 83 -1.12 2.64 7.58
N PHE A 84 -2.17 3.35 7.20
CA PHE A 84 -2.13 4.41 6.21
C PHE A 84 -2.36 5.75 6.91
N MET A 85 -1.32 6.57 6.96
CA MET A 85 -1.42 7.90 7.52
C MET A 85 -2.18 8.83 6.58
N ASN A 86 -2.48 10.02 7.06
CA ASN A 86 -3.32 10.98 6.38
C ASN A 86 -2.87 11.29 4.94
N SER A 87 -3.85 11.55 4.09
CA SER A 87 -3.64 11.94 2.68
C SER A 87 -2.86 10.93 1.84
N THR A 88 -2.84 9.66 2.24
CA THR A 88 -2.26 8.58 1.42
C THR A 88 -3.16 8.27 0.24
N THR A 89 -2.57 8.16 -0.95
CA THR A 89 -3.29 7.77 -2.18
C THR A 89 -2.79 6.43 -2.69
N ILE A 90 -3.72 5.49 -2.88
CA ILE A 90 -3.50 4.17 -3.46
C ILE A 90 -4.29 4.11 -4.75
N ASP A 91 -3.59 4.20 -5.89
CA ASP A 91 -4.25 4.17 -7.18
C ASP A 91 -4.59 2.72 -7.61
N HIS A 92 -5.17 2.57 -8.77
CA HIS A 92 -5.78 1.38 -9.30
C HIS A 92 -4.85 0.16 -9.38
N ASP A 93 -5.43 -1.03 -9.29
CA ASP A 93 -4.73 -2.32 -9.50
C ASP A 93 -3.57 -2.59 -8.53
N CYS A 94 -3.51 -1.92 -7.39
CA CYS A 94 -2.46 -2.11 -6.40
C CYS A 94 -2.69 -3.35 -5.54
N PHE A 95 -1.60 -4.02 -5.17
CA PHE A 95 -1.60 -5.09 -4.19
C PHE A 95 -0.69 -4.71 -3.01
N ILE A 96 -1.30 -4.47 -1.86
CA ILE A 96 -0.60 -4.16 -0.59
C ILE A 96 -0.76 -5.36 0.32
N GLU A 97 0.36 -5.97 0.71
CA GLU A 97 0.35 -7.14 1.59
C GLU A 97 0.08 -6.74 3.05
N ASN A 98 0.71 -7.40 4.02
CA ASN A 98 0.39 -7.20 5.43
C ASN A 98 1.46 -6.35 6.14
N ASN A 99 1.08 -5.71 7.26
CA ASN A 99 1.96 -4.95 8.13
C ASN A 99 2.72 -3.81 7.42
N VAL A 100 2.15 -3.26 6.36
CA VAL A 100 2.71 -2.14 5.60
C VAL A 100 2.36 -0.82 6.28
N ILE A 101 3.32 0.10 6.32
CA ILE A 101 3.10 1.46 6.80
C ILE A 101 3.32 2.42 5.64
N LEU A 102 2.30 3.17 5.29
CA LEU A 102 2.39 4.31 4.39
C LEU A 102 2.25 5.59 5.21
N SER A 103 3.32 6.35 5.32
CA SER A 103 3.30 7.61 6.05
C SER A 103 2.50 8.68 5.30
N SER A 104 2.30 9.83 5.94
CA SER A 104 1.50 10.92 5.39
C SER A 104 1.92 11.33 3.98
N ASN A 105 0.93 11.59 3.14
CA ASN A 105 1.10 12.05 1.75
C ASN A 105 1.91 11.07 0.86
N VAL A 106 1.92 9.78 1.17
CA VAL A 106 2.47 8.78 0.25
C VAL A 106 1.53 8.64 -0.95
N ILE A 107 2.10 8.65 -2.15
CA ILE A 107 1.35 8.51 -3.40
C ILE A 107 1.84 7.26 -4.13
N LEU A 108 0.93 6.33 -4.35
CA LEU A 108 1.16 5.13 -5.15
C LEU A 108 0.45 5.29 -6.50
N GLY A 109 1.21 5.21 -7.58
CA GLY A 109 0.65 5.07 -8.94
C GLY A 109 -0.01 3.70 -9.14
N GLY A 110 -0.60 3.47 -10.30
CA GLY A 110 -1.30 2.21 -10.58
C GLY A 110 -0.40 0.96 -10.62
N ASN A 111 -1.00 -0.19 -10.32
CA ASN A 111 -0.37 -1.52 -10.46
C ASN A 111 0.92 -1.69 -9.63
N ILE A 112 0.92 -1.22 -8.41
CA ILE A 112 2.05 -1.37 -7.48
C ILE A 112 1.81 -2.58 -6.57
N HIS A 113 2.88 -3.35 -6.33
CA HIS A 113 2.89 -4.42 -5.35
C HIS A 113 3.80 -4.04 -4.18
N ILE A 114 3.23 -3.86 -2.99
CA ILE A 114 3.98 -3.62 -1.76
C ILE A 114 3.98 -4.90 -0.93
N MET A 115 5.16 -5.46 -0.70
CA MET A 115 5.34 -6.70 0.04
C MET A 115 5.32 -6.45 1.56
N ASN A 116 5.22 -7.54 2.34
CA ASN A 116 5.03 -7.50 3.79
C ASN A 116 6.01 -6.58 4.53
N GLY A 117 5.49 -5.81 5.48
CA GLY A 117 6.26 -5.02 6.43
C GLY A 117 7.09 -3.88 5.82
N ALA A 118 6.85 -3.51 4.57
CA ALA A 118 7.49 -2.35 3.96
C ALA A 118 6.99 -1.05 4.60
N GLN A 119 7.88 -0.07 4.73
CA GLN A 119 7.57 1.24 5.30
C GLN A 119 7.96 2.34 4.32
N LEU A 120 7.01 3.17 3.94
CA LEU A 120 7.23 4.31 3.07
C LEU A 120 7.13 5.61 3.88
N GLY A 121 8.22 6.35 3.89
CA GLY A 121 8.31 7.63 4.62
C GLY A 121 7.41 8.72 4.01
N ILE A 122 7.22 9.79 4.77
CA ILE A 122 6.38 10.94 4.40
C ILE A 122 6.71 11.43 2.98
N ARG A 123 5.67 11.71 2.19
CA ARG A 123 5.78 12.22 0.80
C ARG A 123 6.56 11.31 -0.15
N THR A 124 6.63 10.01 0.12
CA THR A 124 7.20 9.06 -0.85
C THR A 124 6.26 8.94 -2.05
N ILE A 125 6.81 9.06 -3.26
CA ILE A 125 6.08 8.90 -4.52
C ILE A 125 6.59 7.65 -5.23
N VAL A 126 5.66 6.78 -5.62
CA VAL A 126 5.97 5.51 -6.29
C VAL A 126 5.39 5.51 -7.69
N HIS A 127 6.27 5.43 -8.70
CA HIS A 127 5.86 5.30 -10.10
C HIS A 127 5.07 4.00 -10.32
N GLN A 128 4.09 4.04 -11.21
CA GLN A 128 3.29 2.86 -11.56
C GLN A 128 4.14 1.63 -11.91
N ASN A 129 3.57 0.45 -11.76
CA ASN A 129 4.19 -0.84 -12.09
C ASN A 129 5.45 -1.17 -11.24
N GLN A 130 5.56 -0.68 -10.02
CA GLN A 130 6.69 -0.99 -9.14
C GLN A 130 6.39 -2.14 -8.17
N ILE A 131 7.47 -2.79 -7.70
CA ILE A 131 7.44 -3.75 -6.59
C ILE A 131 8.31 -3.19 -5.48
N ILE A 132 7.74 -3.07 -4.29
CA ILE A 132 8.43 -2.64 -3.07
C ILE A 132 8.68 -3.88 -2.21
N GLY A 133 9.95 -4.23 -2.02
CA GLY A 133 10.35 -5.45 -1.32
C GLY A 133 9.97 -5.45 0.17
N SER A 134 9.77 -6.66 0.72
CA SER A 134 9.40 -6.85 2.13
C SER A 134 10.41 -6.21 3.08
N TYR A 135 9.91 -5.58 4.15
CA TYR A 135 10.73 -4.97 5.20
C TYR A 135 11.70 -3.90 4.69
N SER A 136 11.51 -3.39 3.47
CA SER A 136 12.24 -2.23 2.99
C SER A 136 11.73 -0.95 3.65
N MET A 137 12.59 0.06 3.74
CA MET A 137 12.23 1.38 4.24
C MET A 137 12.60 2.43 3.20
N LEU A 138 11.66 3.25 2.82
CA LEU A 138 11.87 4.43 1.99
C LEU A 138 11.94 5.65 2.90
N GLY A 139 13.04 6.40 2.79
CA GLY A 139 13.18 7.66 3.53
C GLY A 139 12.14 8.70 3.10
N ILE A 140 11.97 9.74 3.91
CA ILE A 140 11.03 10.83 3.62
C ILE A 140 11.34 11.46 2.25
N ASN A 141 10.30 11.91 1.54
CA ASN A 141 10.43 12.64 0.27
C ASN A 141 11.18 11.85 -0.83
N SER A 142 11.15 10.53 -0.77
CA SER A 142 11.79 9.64 -1.76
C SER A 142 10.95 9.49 -3.01
N MET A 143 11.60 9.33 -4.18
CA MET A 143 10.93 9.11 -5.46
C MET A 143 11.40 7.81 -6.11
N ILE A 144 10.49 6.85 -6.24
CA ILE A 144 10.71 5.58 -6.91
C ILE A 144 10.30 5.74 -8.36
N THR A 145 11.28 5.61 -9.26
CA THR A 145 11.09 5.74 -10.71
C THR A 145 10.93 4.38 -11.37
N LYS A 146 10.63 4.36 -12.68
CA LYS A 146 10.50 3.14 -13.49
C LYS A 146 11.76 2.23 -13.41
N LYS A 147 12.96 2.81 -13.24
CA LYS A 147 14.22 2.07 -13.16
C LYS A 147 14.63 1.64 -11.76
N SER A 148 13.90 2.05 -10.73
CA SER A 148 14.20 1.74 -9.33
C SER A 148 13.95 0.27 -9.02
N ILE A 149 14.83 -0.34 -8.20
CA ILE A 149 14.69 -1.72 -7.70
C ILE A 149 14.72 -1.66 -6.17
N ILE A 150 13.60 -1.93 -5.53
CA ILE A 150 13.45 -1.82 -4.08
C ILE A 150 13.49 -3.21 -3.46
N GLU A 151 14.71 -3.69 -3.18
CA GLU A 151 14.94 -5.03 -2.65
C GLU A 151 14.51 -5.17 -1.19
N PRO A 152 14.09 -6.39 -0.76
CA PRO A 152 13.70 -6.66 0.62
C PRO A 152 14.81 -6.41 1.64
N GLY A 153 14.45 -5.78 2.76
CA GLY A 153 15.32 -5.61 3.93
C GLY A 153 16.37 -4.51 3.82
N TYR A 154 16.20 -3.55 2.90
CA TYR A 154 17.11 -2.42 2.75
C TYR A 154 16.42 -1.07 2.97
N ILE A 155 17.22 -0.06 3.29
CA ILE A 155 16.81 1.35 3.34
C ILE A 155 17.17 2.00 2.01
N PHE A 156 16.24 2.77 1.47
CA PHE A 156 16.40 3.57 0.26
C PHE A 156 16.06 5.02 0.54
N TYR A 157 16.73 5.94 -0.13
CA TYR A 157 16.47 7.37 0.02
C TYR A 157 16.87 8.14 -1.25
N GLY A 158 16.20 9.25 -1.51
CA GLY A 158 16.56 10.21 -2.56
C GLY A 158 15.60 10.28 -3.74
N ARG A 159 15.95 11.12 -4.72
CA ARG A 159 15.19 11.43 -5.94
C ARG A 159 16.11 11.42 -7.17
N PRO A 160 16.19 10.32 -7.92
CA PRO A 160 15.59 9.00 -7.66
C PRO A 160 16.22 8.31 -6.46
N VAL A 161 15.53 7.31 -5.90
CA VAL A 161 16.02 6.57 -4.73
C VAL A 161 17.31 5.82 -5.05
N LYS A 162 18.21 5.80 -4.05
CA LYS A 162 19.40 4.96 -4.01
C LYS A 162 19.34 4.03 -2.80
N LYS A 163 19.90 2.83 -2.94
CA LYS A 163 20.05 1.89 -1.82
C LYS A 163 21.13 2.41 -0.88
N ILE A 164 20.80 2.54 0.42
CA ILE A 164 21.69 3.10 1.44
C ILE A 164 22.36 1.99 2.23
N LYS A 165 21.59 1.20 2.99
CA LYS A 165 22.09 0.13 3.86
C LYS A 165 21.02 -0.90 4.19
N LYS A 166 21.41 -1.98 4.89
CA LYS A 166 20.43 -2.94 5.44
C LYS A 166 19.53 -2.28 6.47
N ASN A 167 18.25 -2.60 6.47
CA ASN A 167 17.26 -2.11 7.44
C ASN A 167 17.28 -2.95 8.73
N LEU A 168 18.40 -2.94 9.44
CA LEU A 168 18.58 -3.75 10.66
C LEU A 168 17.52 -3.45 11.73
N ILE A 169 17.18 -2.17 11.91
CA ILE A 169 16.16 -1.75 12.89
C ILE A 169 14.79 -2.29 12.50
N GLY A 170 14.39 -2.15 11.25
CA GLY A 170 13.11 -2.66 10.75
C GLY A 170 13.02 -4.18 10.85
N LEU A 171 14.09 -4.89 10.51
CA LEU A 171 14.15 -6.36 10.62
C LEU A 171 14.04 -6.82 12.09
N LYS A 172 14.76 -6.16 13.01
CA LYS A 172 14.68 -6.45 14.45
C LYS A 172 13.28 -6.17 15.02
N ARG A 173 12.69 -5.02 14.68
CA ARG A 173 11.32 -4.63 15.11
C ARG A 173 10.28 -5.66 14.67
N ASN A 174 10.39 -6.17 13.47
CA ASN A 174 9.48 -7.18 12.93
C ASN A 174 9.90 -8.61 13.31
N LYS A 175 10.92 -8.80 14.14
CA LYS A 175 11.44 -10.12 14.56
C LYS A 175 11.78 -11.05 13.38
N ILE A 176 12.31 -10.48 12.29
CA ILE A 176 12.59 -11.23 11.06
C ILE A 176 13.91 -11.97 11.16
N LYS A 177 13.83 -13.31 11.11
CA LYS A 177 15.00 -14.20 11.04
C LYS A 177 15.64 -14.15 9.63
N THR A 178 16.92 -14.47 9.57
CA THR A 178 17.70 -14.49 8.32
C THR A 178 17.05 -15.34 7.24
N ASP A 179 16.61 -16.55 7.57
CA ASP A 179 15.97 -17.48 6.62
C ASP A 179 14.67 -16.94 6.05
N SER A 180 13.87 -16.26 6.89
CA SER A 180 12.65 -15.59 6.44
C SER A 180 12.96 -14.48 5.44
N LEU A 181 14.01 -13.69 5.69
CA LEU A 181 14.45 -12.65 4.76
C LEU A 181 14.96 -13.25 3.43
N ILE A 182 15.67 -14.36 3.47
CA ILE A 182 16.12 -15.08 2.27
C ILE A 182 14.92 -15.55 1.44
N LYS A 183 13.89 -16.12 2.07
CA LYS A 183 12.63 -16.49 1.39
C LYS A 183 11.97 -15.29 0.71
N GLU A 184 11.86 -14.17 1.41
CA GLU A 184 11.28 -12.94 0.84
C GLU A 184 12.12 -12.39 -0.32
N LYS A 185 13.45 -12.47 -0.27
CA LYS A 185 14.33 -12.10 -1.40
C LYS A 185 14.12 -12.99 -2.62
N LYS A 186 13.97 -14.31 -2.43
CA LYS A 186 13.64 -15.24 -3.52
C LYS A 186 12.28 -14.90 -4.15
N ARG A 187 11.26 -14.68 -3.32
CA ARG A 187 9.91 -14.30 -3.75
C ARG A 187 9.92 -12.97 -4.53
N PHE A 188 10.63 -11.96 -4.05
CA PHE A 188 10.81 -10.70 -4.76
C PHE A 188 11.40 -10.90 -6.16
N LYS A 189 12.45 -11.71 -6.29
CA LYS A 189 13.08 -12.02 -7.58
C LYS A 189 12.09 -12.67 -8.56
N LEU A 190 11.24 -13.58 -8.09
CA LEU A 190 10.21 -14.22 -8.91
C LEU A 190 9.17 -13.20 -9.39
N LEU A 191 8.62 -12.41 -8.48
CA LEU A 191 7.65 -11.35 -8.81
C LEU A 191 8.24 -10.34 -9.81
N PHE A 192 9.50 -9.96 -9.62
CA PHE A 192 10.17 -9.02 -10.51
C PHE A 192 10.38 -9.58 -11.93
N LYS A 193 10.69 -10.88 -12.05
CA LYS A 193 10.76 -11.55 -13.35
C LYS A 193 9.40 -11.63 -14.06
N MET A 194 8.33 -11.97 -13.32
CA MET A 194 6.97 -12.04 -13.86
C MET A 194 6.46 -10.69 -14.36
N LYS A 195 6.86 -9.61 -13.72
CA LYS A 195 6.42 -8.24 -14.08
C LYS A 195 7.16 -7.65 -15.27
N LYS A 196 8.30 -8.23 -15.67
CA LYS A 196 9.07 -7.81 -16.85
C LYS A 196 8.64 -8.49 -18.15
N LYS A 197 7.86 -9.57 -18.06
CA LYS A 197 7.20 -10.24 -19.20
C LYS A 197 5.86 -9.56 -19.51
#